data_c07ca09967962a00b871f3a66f3db14a
#
_entry.id   c07ca09967962a00b871f3a66f3db14a
#
_cell.length_a   1.000
_cell.length_b   1.000
_cell.length_c   1.000
_cell.angle_alpha   90.00
_cell.angle_beta   90.00
_cell.angle_gamma   90.00
#
_symmetry.space_group_name_H-M   'P 1'
#
loop_
_entity.id
_entity.type
_entity.pdbx_description
1 polymer ?
#
loop_
_entity_poly.entity_id
_entity_poly.type
_entity_poly.pdbx_seq_one_letter_code
_entity_poly.pdbx_strand_id
1 'polypeptide(L)'
;MASSGRGPIEGVSCEDLEIVIIDTNPEKFFQVGAQLPTLEKQALIEFLQDNVDIFAWDACEAPGVDSDFICHHLNVNPSVIPRKQPPRCSSRDHCEAIKEEVTKLKRAGAIKEVFYPEWLANPVVVKKKNGKWRVCVDFTDLNKACPKDPFPFPRIDQLVDATIGHPRMSFLDAFQGYHQIPLTLDD
;
A
#
# COMPACT_ATOMS: atom_id res chain seq x y z
N MET A 1 10.15 23.90 39.92
CA MET A 1 11.07 23.97 38.80
C MET A 1 12.00 22.77 38.88
N ALA A 2 11.74 21.74 38.16
CA ALA A 2 12.66 20.62 37.97
C ALA A 2 12.63 20.25 36.48
N SER A 3 13.66 20.69 35.79
CA SER A 3 13.95 20.37 34.40
C SER A 3 14.44 18.92 34.33
N SER A 4 13.64 17.99 33.92
CA SER A 4 14.07 16.64 33.57
C SER A 4 14.68 16.67 32.17
N GLY A 5 16.02 16.79 32.14
CA GLY A 5 16.79 16.57 30.92
C GLY A 5 16.63 15.12 30.46
N ARG A 6 15.90 14.92 29.38
CA ARG A 6 16.03 13.69 28.58
C ARG A 6 17.37 13.78 27.87
N GLY A 7 18.31 12.92 28.28
CA GLY A 7 19.54 12.71 27.53
C GLY A 7 19.26 12.31 26.09
N PRO A 8 20.23 12.47 25.15
CA PRO A 8 20.09 12.03 23.80
C PRO A 8 19.78 10.53 23.81
N ILE A 9 18.69 10.14 23.13
CA ILE A 9 18.39 8.74 22.85
C ILE A 9 19.55 8.29 21.95
N GLU A 10 20.43 7.43 22.47
CA GLU A 10 21.43 6.76 21.65
C GLU A 10 20.69 6.11 20.49
N GLY A 11 21.10 6.46 19.26
CA GLY A 11 20.40 6.04 18.08
C GLY A 11 20.32 4.52 18.02
N VAL A 12 19.12 3.99 17.99
CA VAL A 12 18.87 2.59 17.67
C VAL A 12 19.41 2.40 16.25
N SER A 13 20.57 1.75 16.11
CA SER A 13 21.09 1.35 14.81
C SER A 13 20.24 0.16 14.36
N CYS A 14 19.54 0.32 13.23
CA CYS A 14 18.94 -0.82 12.58
C CYS A 14 20.04 -1.80 12.17
N GLU A 15 19.79 -3.09 12.35
CA GLU A 15 20.63 -4.16 11.85
C GLU A 15 20.77 -4.04 10.32
N ASP A 16 21.96 -4.33 9.80
CA ASP A 16 22.18 -4.44 8.36
C ASP A 16 21.38 -5.62 7.79
N LEU A 17 20.79 -5.41 6.62
CA LEU A 17 19.99 -6.43 5.92
C LEU A 17 20.77 -6.98 4.73
N GLU A 18 20.73 -8.29 4.55
CA GLU A 18 21.23 -8.96 3.36
C GLU A 18 20.10 -9.25 2.38
N ILE A 19 20.39 -9.07 1.10
CA ILE A 19 19.45 -9.38 0.03
C ILE A 19 19.60 -10.86 -0.33
N VAL A 20 18.49 -11.60 -0.24
CA VAL A 20 18.39 -12.99 -0.66
C VAL A 20 17.51 -13.06 -1.90
N ILE A 21 18.12 -13.37 -3.04
CA ILE A 21 17.41 -13.54 -4.31
C ILE A 21 16.67 -14.87 -4.26
N ILE A 22 15.40 -14.86 -4.68
CA ILE A 22 14.51 -16.03 -4.57
C ILE A 22 14.54 -16.86 -5.84
N ASP A 23 14.65 -16.20 -6.99
CA ASP A 23 14.54 -16.78 -8.31
C ASP A 23 15.62 -16.19 -9.24
N THR A 24 15.58 -16.53 -10.51
CA THR A 24 16.45 -15.94 -11.56
C THR A 24 16.24 -14.44 -11.77
N ASN A 25 15.09 -13.90 -11.30
CA ASN A 25 14.78 -12.48 -11.37
C ASN A 25 15.38 -11.73 -10.17
N PRO A 26 16.35 -10.83 -10.36
CA PRO A 26 16.99 -10.07 -9.29
C PRO A 26 16.04 -9.06 -8.61
N GLU A 27 14.87 -8.76 -9.19
CA GLU A 27 13.87 -7.90 -8.59
C GLU A 27 13.02 -8.63 -7.53
N LYS A 28 13.08 -9.99 -7.52
CA LYS A 28 12.40 -10.81 -6.51
C LYS A 28 13.40 -11.21 -5.43
N PHE A 29 13.33 -10.53 -4.31
CA PHE A 29 14.24 -10.76 -3.20
C PHE A 29 13.56 -10.58 -1.85
N PHE A 30 14.12 -11.24 -0.84
CA PHE A 30 13.85 -10.95 0.56
C PHE A 30 15.01 -10.17 1.18
N GLN A 31 14.71 -9.43 2.25
CA GLN A 31 15.71 -8.79 3.09
C GLN A 31 15.76 -9.51 4.43
N VAL A 32 16.89 -10.10 4.75
CA VAL A 32 17.09 -10.91 5.94
C VAL A 32 18.19 -10.29 6.80
N GLY A 33 18.01 -10.31 8.12
CA GLY A 33 19.00 -9.75 9.05
C GLY A 33 20.38 -10.36 8.89
N ALA A 34 21.40 -9.52 8.74
CA ALA A 34 22.77 -9.96 8.53
C ALA A 34 23.35 -10.68 9.75
N GLN A 35 22.89 -10.30 10.96
CA GLN A 35 23.39 -10.82 12.24
C GLN A 35 22.66 -12.08 12.72
N LEU A 36 21.72 -12.63 11.94
CA LEU A 36 21.06 -13.88 12.29
C LEU A 36 22.09 -15.04 12.35
N PRO A 37 22.00 -15.93 13.35
CA PRO A 37 22.80 -17.15 13.39
C PRO A 37 22.62 -17.96 12.12
N THR A 38 23.71 -18.53 11.60
CA THR A 38 23.74 -19.20 10.29
C THR A 38 22.63 -20.26 10.11
N LEU A 39 22.41 -21.09 11.13
CA LEU A 39 21.38 -22.13 11.08
C LEU A 39 19.95 -21.54 11.02
N GLU A 40 19.69 -20.51 11.81
CA GLU A 40 18.39 -19.85 11.82
C GLU A 40 18.14 -19.08 10.53
N LYS A 41 19.16 -18.42 10.01
CA LYS A 41 19.11 -17.72 8.73
C LYS A 41 18.80 -18.68 7.59
N GLN A 42 19.48 -19.83 7.55
CA GLN A 42 19.23 -20.84 6.54
C GLN A 42 17.81 -21.40 6.63
N ALA A 43 17.35 -21.76 7.82
CA ALA A 43 15.98 -22.23 8.04
C ALA A 43 14.92 -21.18 7.64
N LEU A 44 15.18 -19.90 7.92
CA LEU A 44 14.29 -18.82 7.49
C LEU A 44 14.26 -18.68 5.97
N ILE A 45 15.40 -18.75 5.30
CA ILE A 45 15.49 -18.65 3.84
C ILE A 45 14.75 -19.84 3.19
N GLU A 46 14.96 -21.05 3.66
CA GLU A 46 14.26 -22.25 3.18
C GLU A 46 12.74 -22.09 3.36
N PHE A 47 12.31 -21.67 4.53
CA PHE A 47 10.89 -21.40 4.79
C PHE A 47 10.29 -20.34 3.86
N LEU A 48 11.00 -19.25 3.60
CA LEU A 48 10.53 -18.20 2.69
C LEU A 48 10.49 -18.66 1.23
N GLN A 49 11.44 -19.51 0.82
CA GLN A 49 11.48 -20.10 -0.52
C GLN A 49 10.36 -21.12 -0.74
N ASP A 50 10.05 -21.93 0.27
CA ASP A 50 8.97 -22.92 0.22
C ASP A 50 7.56 -22.26 0.17
N ASN A 51 7.47 -21.00 0.60
CA ASN A 51 6.21 -20.24 0.65
C ASN A 51 6.26 -18.98 -0.26
N VAL A 52 7.01 -19.04 -1.36
CA VAL A 52 7.19 -17.89 -2.25
C VAL A 52 5.89 -17.42 -2.92
N ASP A 53 4.93 -18.31 -3.08
CA ASP A 53 3.62 -18.08 -3.66
C ASP A 53 2.71 -17.15 -2.82
N ILE A 54 3.05 -16.95 -1.53
CA ILE A 54 2.34 -16.01 -0.65
C ILE A 54 2.75 -14.56 -0.95
N PHE A 55 3.91 -14.34 -1.58
CA PHE A 55 4.46 -13.02 -1.83
C PHE A 55 4.16 -12.56 -3.26
N ALA A 56 3.96 -11.27 -3.45
CA ALA A 56 3.74 -10.65 -4.75
C ALA A 56 4.75 -9.50 -4.98
N TRP A 57 5.33 -9.46 -6.15
CA TRP A 57 6.24 -8.40 -6.62
C TRP A 57 5.61 -7.57 -7.75
N ASP A 58 4.63 -8.13 -8.44
CA ASP A 58 3.84 -7.43 -9.47
C ASP A 58 2.33 -7.51 -9.14
N ALA A 59 1.57 -6.51 -9.57
CA ALA A 59 0.13 -6.45 -9.35
C ALA A 59 -0.64 -7.64 -9.95
N CYS A 60 -0.09 -8.28 -10.98
CA CYS A 60 -0.68 -9.46 -11.61
C CYS A 60 -0.46 -10.74 -10.78
N GLU A 61 0.45 -10.72 -9.82
CA GLU A 61 0.71 -11.84 -8.90
C GLU A 61 -0.19 -11.81 -7.66
N ALA A 62 -0.92 -10.70 -7.44
CA ALA A 62 -1.87 -10.54 -6.34
C ALA A 62 -3.30 -10.70 -6.87
N PRO A 63 -3.90 -11.91 -6.82
CA PRO A 63 -5.20 -12.19 -7.41
C PRO A 63 -6.36 -11.45 -6.74
N GLY A 64 -6.12 -10.88 -5.57
CA GLY A 64 -7.15 -10.23 -4.76
C GLY A 64 -7.91 -11.20 -3.87
N VAL A 65 -8.80 -10.65 -3.07
CA VAL A 65 -9.68 -11.40 -2.17
C VAL A 65 -10.96 -11.74 -2.92
N ASP A 66 -11.49 -12.95 -2.69
CA ASP A 66 -12.76 -13.37 -3.27
C ASP A 66 -13.89 -12.42 -2.82
N SER A 67 -14.68 -11.95 -3.77
CA SER A 67 -15.82 -11.05 -3.52
C SER A 67 -16.88 -11.65 -2.62
N ASP A 68 -17.01 -12.98 -2.61
CA ASP A 68 -17.95 -13.69 -1.73
C ASP A 68 -17.46 -13.71 -0.28
N PHE A 69 -16.14 -13.55 -0.07
CA PHE A 69 -15.57 -13.47 1.27
C PHE A 69 -15.65 -12.03 1.81
N ILE A 70 -15.23 -11.03 1.02
CA ILE A 70 -15.31 -9.62 1.38
C ILE A 70 -15.33 -8.74 0.13
N CYS A 71 -16.21 -7.74 0.14
CA CYS A 71 -16.19 -6.62 -0.77
C CYS A 71 -16.41 -5.31 -0.01
N HIS A 72 -15.91 -4.23 -0.56
CA HIS A 72 -16.09 -2.90 0.03
C HIS A 72 -17.33 -2.23 -0.54
N HIS A 73 -18.13 -1.62 0.36
CA HIS A 73 -19.30 -0.82 0.01
C HIS A 73 -19.00 0.66 0.26
N LEU A 74 -19.23 1.48 -0.74
CA LEU A 74 -19.19 2.94 -0.58
C LEU A 74 -20.53 3.39 0.01
N ASN A 75 -20.59 3.74 1.26
CA ASN A 75 -21.80 4.28 1.88
C ASN A 75 -22.05 5.73 1.43
N VAL A 76 -22.30 5.93 0.14
CA VAL A 76 -22.58 7.26 -0.40
C VAL A 76 -23.96 7.73 0.07
N ASN A 77 -24.03 8.91 0.71
CA ASN A 77 -25.30 9.49 1.10
C ASN A 77 -26.15 9.83 -0.14
N PRO A 78 -27.30 9.19 -0.36
CA PRO A 78 -28.14 9.39 -1.55
C PRO A 78 -28.71 10.80 -1.68
N SER A 79 -28.68 11.59 -0.59
CA SER A 79 -29.13 13.00 -0.62
C SER A 79 -28.07 13.94 -1.19
N VAL A 80 -26.84 13.47 -1.40
CA VAL A 80 -25.76 14.29 -1.95
C VAL A 80 -25.75 14.15 -3.47
N ILE A 81 -25.84 15.27 -4.17
CA ILE A 81 -25.78 15.30 -5.63
C ILE A 81 -24.37 14.94 -6.10
N PRO A 82 -24.22 13.92 -6.98
CA PRO A 82 -22.93 13.54 -7.54
C PRO A 82 -22.21 14.71 -8.22
N ARG A 83 -20.90 14.78 -8.03
CA ARG A 83 -20.07 15.83 -8.64
C ARG A 83 -19.16 15.29 -9.72
N LYS A 84 -19.12 16.01 -10.83
CA LYS A 84 -18.14 15.82 -11.90
C LYS A 84 -17.17 16.97 -11.88
N GLN A 85 -15.94 16.71 -11.41
CA GLN A 85 -14.90 17.72 -11.41
C GLN A 85 -14.56 18.12 -12.86
N PRO A 86 -14.43 19.42 -13.17
CA PRO A 86 -13.99 19.84 -14.49
C PRO A 86 -12.58 19.33 -14.78
N PRO A 87 -12.24 18.94 -16.01
CA PRO A 87 -10.93 18.43 -16.34
C PRO A 87 -9.85 19.50 -16.07
N ARG A 88 -8.76 19.08 -15.46
CA ARG A 88 -7.58 19.93 -15.21
C ARG A 88 -6.57 19.76 -16.34
N CYS A 89 -5.99 20.85 -16.82
CA CYS A 89 -4.87 20.79 -17.75
C CYS A 89 -3.64 20.22 -17.04
N SER A 90 -3.08 19.16 -17.59
CA SER A 90 -1.85 18.53 -17.09
C SER A 90 -0.69 18.78 -18.05
N SER A 91 0.54 18.84 -17.53
CA SER A 91 1.74 18.86 -18.38
C SER A 91 1.86 17.53 -19.15
N ARG A 92 2.68 17.53 -20.20
CA ARG A 92 2.91 16.33 -21.00
C ARG A 92 3.43 15.17 -20.14
N ASP A 93 4.40 15.42 -19.28
CA ASP A 93 4.99 14.42 -18.37
C ASP A 93 3.94 13.84 -17.41
N HIS A 94 3.04 14.67 -16.90
CA HIS A 94 1.94 14.21 -16.04
C HIS A 94 0.94 13.34 -16.81
N CYS A 95 0.63 13.71 -18.06
CA CYS A 95 -0.26 12.89 -18.91
C CYS A 95 0.34 11.52 -19.20
N GLU A 96 1.64 11.45 -19.46
CA GLU A 96 2.35 10.19 -19.68
C GLU A 96 2.34 9.32 -18.42
N ALA A 97 2.66 9.89 -17.25
CA ALA A 97 2.62 9.19 -15.97
C ALA A 97 1.21 8.64 -15.64
N ILE A 98 0.16 9.43 -15.89
CA ILE A 98 -1.23 8.98 -15.70
C ILE A 98 -1.56 7.82 -16.64
N LYS A 99 -1.17 7.92 -17.91
CA LYS A 99 -1.43 6.89 -18.92
C LYS A 99 -0.74 5.57 -18.56
N GLU A 100 0.50 5.63 -18.12
CA GLU A 100 1.26 4.46 -17.66
C GLU A 100 0.57 3.78 -16.48
N GLU A 101 0.19 4.55 -15.45
CA GLU A 101 -0.46 4.01 -14.26
C GLU A 101 -1.83 3.43 -14.58
N VAL A 102 -2.65 4.11 -15.38
CA VAL A 102 -3.95 3.58 -15.84
C VAL A 102 -3.78 2.28 -16.60
N THR A 103 -2.79 2.20 -17.51
CA THR A 103 -2.52 0.98 -18.27
C THR A 103 -2.12 -0.18 -17.35
N LYS A 104 -1.28 0.10 -16.35
CA LYS A 104 -0.85 -0.87 -15.34
C LYS A 104 -2.05 -1.39 -14.52
N LEU A 105 -2.88 -0.48 -14.00
CA LEU A 105 -4.05 -0.84 -13.20
C LEU A 105 -5.11 -1.62 -14.01
N LYS A 106 -5.31 -1.24 -15.29
CA LYS A 106 -6.19 -2.00 -16.20
C LYS A 106 -5.67 -3.42 -16.44
N ARG A 107 -4.36 -3.57 -16.67
CA ARG A 107 -3.74 -4.89 -16.87
C ARG A 107 -3.85 -5.77 -15.62
N ALA A 108 -3.75 -5.19 -14.44
CA ALA A 108 -3.93 -5.88 -13.17
C ALA A 108 -5.40 -6.14 -12.80
N GLY A 109 -6.36 -5.68 -13.60
CA GLY A 109 -7.79 -5.83 -13.29
C GLY A 109 -8.28 -4.97 -12.12
N ALA A 110 -7.43 -4.05 -11.60
CA ALA A 110 -7.76 -3.19 -10.47
C ALA A 110 -8.76 -2.08 -10.82
N ILE A 111 -8.87 -1.74 -12.10
CA ILE A 111 -9.85 -0.76 -12.61
C ILE A 111 -10.50 -1.24 -13.90
N LYS A 112 -11.74 -0.82 -14.13
CA LYS A 112 -12.49 -1.07 -15.37
C LYS A 112 -12.96 0.23 -16.00
N GLU A 113 -13.29 0.20 -17.27
CA GLU A 113 -13.98 1.31 -17.94
C GLU A 113 -15.45 1.33 -17.58
N VAL A 114 -15.97 2.53 -17.30
CA VAL A 114 -17.39 2.77 -17.10
C VAL A 114 -17.87 3.88 -18.02
N PHE A 115 -19.11 3.74 -18.52
CA PHE A 115 -19.76 4.74 -19.35
C PHE A 115 -20.68 5.61 -18.49
N TYR A 116 -20.63 6.92 -18.72
CA TYR A 116 -21.48 7.91 -18.06
C TYR A 116 -21.45 7.89 -16.52
N PRO A 117 -20.25 7.91 -15.90
CA PRO A 117 -20.14 7.90 -14.45
C PRO A 117 -20.87 9.11 -13.84
N GLU A 118 -21.47 8.92 -12.69
CA GLU A 118 -22.09 10.01 -11.93
C GLU A 118 -21.04 10.86 -11.22
N TRP A 119 -20.03 10.22 -10.63
CA TRP A 119 -18.90 10.87 -9.99
C TRP A 119 -17.70 10.91 -10.93
N LEU A 120 -17.05 12.09 -11.00
CA LEU A 120 -15.77 12.24 -11.72
C LEU A 120 -14.77 12.97 -10.85
N ALA A 121 -13.61 12.38 -10.68
CA ALA A 121 -12.48 12.93 -9.94
C ALA A 121 -11.25 13.08 -10.83
N ASN A 122 -10.48 14.15 -10.60
CA ASN A 122 -9.25 14.38 -11.35
C ASN A 122 -8.08 13.57 -10.79
N PRO A 123 -7.18 13.06 -11.64
CA PRO A 123 -5.91 12.53 -11.20
C PRO A 123 -5.01 13.67 -10.70
N VAL A 124 -4.23 13.37 -9.66
CA VAL A 124 -3.22 14.25 -9.08
C VAL A 124 -1.87 13.55 -9.14
N VAL A 125 -0.90 14.20 -9.77
CA VAL A 125 0.44 13.63 -9.97
C VAL A 125 1.43 14.29 -9.02
N VAL A 126 2.13 13.48 -8.23
CA VAL A 126 3.10 13.94 -7.23
C VAL A 126 4.45 13.26 -7.47
N LYS A 127 5.53 14.04 -7.43
CA LYS A 127 6.88 13.49 -7.56
C LYS A 127 7.38 12.95 -6.23
N LYS A 128 7.78 11.68 -6.20
CA LYS A 128 8.39 11.05 -5.02
C LYS A 128 9.83 11.52 -4.83
N LYS A 129 10.40 11.35 -3.64
CA LYS A 129 11.81 11.67 -3.34
C LYS A 129 12.81 10.94 -4.27
N ASN A 130 12.46 9.75 -4.73
CA ASN A 130 13.27 8.97 -5.68
C ASN A 130 13.11 9.39 -7.15
N GLY A 131 12.43 10.50 -7.43
CA GLY A 131 12.22 11.04 -8.77
C GLY A 131 11.06 10.41 -9.55
N LYS A 132 10.50 9.27 -9.11
CA LYS A 132 9.36 8.62 -9.77
C LYS A 132 8.06 9.38 -9.50
N TRP A 133 7.13 9.31 -10.45
CA TRP A 133 5.78 9.86 -10.29
C TRP A 133 4.89 8.93 -9.46
N ARG A 134 4.01 9.54 -8.66
CA ARG A 134 2.88 8.87 -8.02
C ARG A 134 1.62 9.51 -8.57
N VAL A 135 0.73 8.70 -9.10
CA VAL A 135 -0.61 9.12 -9.51
C VAL A 135 -1.58 8.82 -8.39
N CYS A 136 -2.35 9.81 -8.00
CA CYS A 136 -3.41 9.74 -7.01
C CYS A 136 -4.72 10.19 -7.65
N VAL A 137 -5.85 9.97 -6.99
CA VAL A 137 -7.16 10.46 -7.42
C VAL A 137 -7.72 11.39 -6.35
N ASP A 138 -8.27 12.52 -6.78
CA ASP A 138 -8.86 13.53 -5.90
C ASP A 138 -10.30 13.15 -5.50
N PHE A 139 -10.44 12.25 -4.54
CA PHE A 139 -11.73 11.82 -4.02
C PHE A 139 -12.37 12.79 -3.00
N THR A 140 -11.94 14.06 -2.96
CA THR A 140 -12.42 15.03 -1.97
C THR A 140 -13.94 15.16 -1.97
N ASP A 141 -14.58 15.22 -3.13
CA ASP A 141 -16.03 15.38 -3.21
C ASP A 141 -16.78 14.10 -2.85
N LEU A 142 -16.30 12.94 -3.29
CA LEU A 142 -16.86 11.64 -2.92
C LEU A 142 -16.72 11.39 -1.41
N ASN A 143 -15.55 11.69 -0.83
CA ASN A 143 -15.30 11.54 0.60
C ASN A 143 -16.20 12.44 1.48
N LYS A 144 -16.69 13.57 0.94
CA LYS A 144 -17.68 14.39 1.65
C LYS A 144 -19.08 13.78 1.65
N ALA A 145 -19.38 12.98 0.63
CA ALA A 145 -20.64 12.28 0.49
C ALA A 145 -20.70 10.96 1.27
N CYS A 146 -19.53 10.38 1.60
CA CYS A 146 -19.44 9.19 2.40
C CYS A 146 -19.28 9.54 3.89
N PRO A 147 -19.99 8.87 4.80
CA PRO A 147 -19.74 9.01 6.23
C PRO A 147 -18.34 8.51 6.55
N LYS A 148 -17.70 9.16 7.52
CA LYS A 148 -16.38 8.70 7.98
C LYS A 148 -16.55 7.37 8.69
N ASP A 149 -15.64 6.44 8.41
CA ASP A 149 -15.52 5.21 9.15
C ASP A 149 -15.21 5.54 10.63
N PRO A 150 -16.04 5.09 11.59
CA PRO A 150 -15.81 5.31 13.02
C PRO A 150 -14.71 4.41 13.59
N PHE A 151 -14.12 3.49 12.78
CA PHE A 151 -13.10 2.58 13.26
C PHE A 151 -11.83 3.34 13.66
N PRO A 152 -11.38 3.25 14.91
CA PRO A 152 -10.21 3.99 15.38
C PRO A 152 -8.93 3.41 14.75
N PHE A 153 -8.04 4.29 14.31
CA PHE A 153 -6.69 3.86 13.93
C PHE A 153 -5.97 3.22 15.12
N PRO A 154 -5.16 2.18 14.88
CA PRO A 154 -4.28 1.62 15.90
C PRO A 154 -3.41 2.73 16.54
N ARG A 155 -3.28 2.72 17.87
CA ARG A 155 -2.41 3.67 18.56
C ARG A 155 -0.97 3.24 18.33
N ILE A 156 -0.18 4.11 17.71
CA ILE A 156 1.23 3.84 17.38
C ILE A 156 2.03 3.44 18.64
N ASP A 157 1.79 4.14 19.75
CA ASP A 157 2.47 3.82 21.02
C ASP A 157 2.22 2.37 21.48
N GLN A 158 0.98 1.88 21.34
CA GLN A 158 0.64 0.50 21.68
C GLN A 158 1.30 -0.52 20.73
N LEU A 159 1.44 -0.17 19.45
CA LEU A 159 2.16 -1.02 18.48
C LEU A 159 3.66 -1.09 18.83
N VAL A 160 4.26 0.04 19.19
CA VAL A 160 5.65 0.10 19.62
C VAL A 160 5.84 -0.69 20.92
N ASP A 161 4.98 -0.50 21.91
CA ASP A 161 5.03 -1.23 23.18
C ASP A 161 4.92 -2.75 22.99
N ALA A 162 4.10 -3.18 22.02
CA ALA A 162 3.94 -4.60 21.68
C ALA A 162 5.21 -5.23 21.08
N THR A 163 6.16 -4.44 20.59
CA THR A 163 7.44 -4.93 20.06
C THR A 163 8.53 -5.04 21.11
N ILE A 164 8.33 -4.43 22.29
CA ILE A 164 9.31 -4.43 23.38
C ILE A 164 9.49 -5.85 23.91
N GLY A 165 10.75 -6.25 24.13
CA GLY A 165 11.10 -7.57 24.68
C GLY A 165 11.20 -8.68 23.63
N HIS A 166 10.87 -8.41 22.38
CA HIS A 166 11.09 -9.36 21.28
C HIS A 166 12.48 -9.13 20.66
N PRO A 167 13.36 -10.14 20.65
CA PRO A 167 14.71 -9.99 20.10
C PRO A 167 14.73 -9.90 18.57
N ARG A 168 13.62 -10.21 17.90
CA ARG A 168 13.50 -10.23 16.45
C ARG A 168 12.14 -9.71 16.00
N MET A 169 12.13 -9.08 14.84
CA MET A 169 10.91 -8.55 14.21
C MET A 169 10.91 -8.90 12.73
N SER A 170 9.73 -9.23 12.21
CA SER A 170 9.48 -9.35 10.78
C SER A 170 8.55 -8.23 10.34
N PHE A 171 8.87 -7.62 9.20
CA PHE A 171 8.04 -6.57 8.60
C PHE A 171 7.41 -7.13 7.33
N LEU A 172 6.09 -7.25 7.36
CA LEU A 172 5.29 -7.69 6.22
C LEU A 172 4.39 -6.53 5.80
N ASP A 173 4.37 -6.23 4.51
CA ASP A 173 3.47 -5.23 3.93
C ASP A 173 2.48 -5.95 3.00
N ALA A 174 1.20 -5.57 3.09
CA ALA A 174 0.19 -6.08 2.17
C ALA A 174 0.40 -5.43 0.79
N PHE A 175 0.91 -6.20 -0.16
CA PHE A 175 1.18 -5.71 -1.50
C PHE A 175 -0.10 -5.17 -2.15
N GLN A 176 -0.13 -3.84 -2.41
CA GLN A 176 -1.30 -3.13 -2.95
C GLN A 176 -2.63 -3.50 -2.23
N GLY A 177 -2.61 -3.64 -0.89
CA GLY A 177 -3.67 -4.22 -0.09
C GLY A 177 -5.08 -3.68 -0.39
N TYR A 178 -5.23 -2.38 -0.65
CA TYR A 178 -6.53 -1.79 -1.03
C TYR A 178 -7.03 -2.28 -2.40
N HIS A 179 -6.16 -2.61 -3.34
CA HIS A 179 -6.56 -3.12 -4.65
C HIS A 179 -6.97 -4.59 -4.61
N GLN A 180 -6.69 -5.28 -3.52
CA GLN A 180 -7.06 -6.68 -3.36
C GLN A 180 -8.52 -6.85 -2.90
N ILE A 181 -9.15 -5.81 -2.37
CA ILE A 181 -10.55 -5.85 -1.94
C ILE A 181 -11.41 -5.21 -3.03
N PRO A 182 -12.28 -5.99 -3.72
CA PRO A 182 -13.14 -5.45 -4.75
C PRO A 182 -14.21 -4.52 -4.18
N LEU A 183 -14.64 -3.55 -4.97
CA LEU A 183 -15.88 -2.81 -4.73
C LEU A 183 -17.07 -3.68 -5.10
N THR A 184 -18.21 -3.43 -4.46
CA THR A 184 -19.47 -4.05 -4.90
C THR A 184 -19.83 -3.61 -6.31
N LEU A 185 -20.66 -4.42 -6.97
CA LEU A 185 -21.07 -4.13 -8.36
C LEU A 185 -21.97 -2.90 -8.47
N ASP A 186 -22.62 -2.51 -7.36
CA ASP A 186 -23.53 -1.37 -7.30
C ASP A 186 -22.78 -0.02 -7.09
N ASP A 187 -21.51 -0.06 -6.69
CA ASP A 187 -20.62 1.08 -6.50
C ASP A 187 -19.69 1.28 -7.70
#